data_c80280eb20a03f60ce4be73855335000
#
_entry.id   c80280eb20a03f60ce4be73855335000
#
_cell.length_a   1.000
_cell.length_b   1.000
_cell.length_c   1.000
_cell.angle_alpha   90.00
_cell.angle_beta   90.00
_cell.angle_gamma   90.00
#
_symmetry.space_group_name_H-M   'P 1'
#
loop_
_entity.id
_entity.type
_entity.pdbx_description
1 polymer ?
#
loop_
_entity_poly.entity_id
_entity_poly.type
_entity_poly.pdbx_seq_one_letter_code
_entity_poly.pdbx_strand_id
1 'polypeptide(L)'
;GKVLYGWFDNHLCYISTTIDYLESKGLDGKKFWNDSTIYHFIGKDIVYHHYLFLTAMRLAINEEYKLPEYIPTRGHLMLQGEKFSKSRGWYIGLREFLKEFPADYLRYYLSRITPYDQSDVNFDWDDFQVKINNELVANIGNFIHRALSFTESKFNGIVPEFEEFDEEDNNLITKLTQTKKEIELYINNNQFDKAL
;
A
#
# COMPACT_ATOMS: atom_id res chain seq x y z
N GLY A 1 23.38 -31.73 -17.19
CA GLY A 1 23.87 -30.40 -16.80
C GLY A 1 23.32 -30.01 -15.45
N LYS A 2 24.01 -29.15 -14.73
CA LYS A 2 23.53 -28.53 -13.49
C LYS A 2 22.99 -27.15 -13.85
N VAL A 3 21.95 -26.70 -13.13
CA VAL A 3 21.39 -25.35 -13.23
C VAL A 3 21.53 -24.64 -11.90
N LEU A 4 21.60 -23.32 -11.92
CA LEU A 4 21.56 -22.54 -10.70
C LEU A 4 20.15 -22.61 -10.10
N TYR A 5 20.09 -22.61 -8.77
CA TYR A 5 18.83 -22.50 -8.05
C TYR A 5 18.25 -21.09 -8.26
N GLY A 6 17.02 -21.01 -8.76
CA GLY A 6 16.43 -19.74 -9.22
C GLY A 6 16.33 -18.64 -8.17
N TRP A 7 16.33 -19.00 -6.88
CA TRP A 7 16.36 -18.03 -5.79
C TRP A 7 17.77 -17.49 -5.47
N PHE A 8 18.80 -18.01 -6.10
CA PHE A 8 20.16 -17.56 -5.87
C PHE A 8 20.39 -16.15 -6.44
N ASP A 9 19.97 -15.91 -7.65
CA ASP A 9 20.20 -14.65 -8.38
C ASP A 9 18.93 -13.79 -8.60
N ASN A 10 17.76 -14.37 -8.34
CA ASN A 10 16.47 -13.72 -8.61
C ASN A 10 16.30 -12.34 -7.96
N HIS A 11 16.87 -12.14 -6.78
CA HIS A 11 16.77 -10.87 -6.05
C HIS A 11 17.62 -9.74 -6.67
N LEU A 12 18.65 -10.09 -7.44
CA LEU A 12 19.46 -9.10 -8.13
C LEU A 12 18.69 -8.39 -9.24
N CYS A 13 17.55 -8.97 -9.67
CA CYS A 13 16.67 -8.35 -10.66
C CYS A 13 16.13 -6.98 -10.21
N TYR A 14 15.97 -6.74 -8.91
CA TYR A 14 15.55 -5.43 -8.42
C TYR A 14 16.53 -4.33 -8.82
N ILE A 15 17.83 -4.64 -8.70
CA ILE A 15 18.92 -3.72 -9.04
C ILE A 15 19.02 -3.58 -10.56
N SER A 16 19.19 -4.71 -11.26
CA SER A 16 19.43 -4.71 -12.72
C SER A 16 18.25 -4.09 -13.49
N THR A 17 17.01 -4.46 -13.14
CA THR A 17 15.83 -3.90 -13.81
C THR A 17 15.69 -2.39 -13.58
N THR A 18 16.00 -1.92 -12.36
CA THR A 18 15.97 -0.49 -12.06
C THR A 18 17.01 0.26 -12.87
N ILE A 19 18.24 -0.26 -12.93
CA ILE A 19 19.33 0.35 -13.70
C ILE A 19 18.97 0.38 -15.18
N ASP A 20 18.65 -0.77 -15.77
CA ASP A 20 18.33 -0.88 -17.19
C ASP A 20 17.19 0.07 -17.59
N TYR A 21 16.13 0.12 -16.77
CA TYR A 21 15.01 1.03 -17.03
C TYR A 21 15.45 2.50 -17.03
N LEU A 22 16.19 2.94 -16.03
CA LEU A 22 16.60 4.33 -15.91
C LEU A 22 17.63 4.73 -16.96
N GLU A 23 18.58 3.85 -17.27
CA GLU A 23 19.55 4.06 -18.37
C GLU A 23 18.85 4.17 -19.72
N SER A 24 17.78 3.40 -19.95
CA SER A 24 16.95 3.55 -21.14
C SER A 24 16.26 4.91 -21.27
N LYS A 25 16.18 5.66 -20.16
CA LYS A 25 15.68 7.03 -20.09
C LYS A 25 16.78 8.10 -20.07
N GLY A 26 18.04 7.70 -20.21
CA GLY A 26 19.19 8.59 -20.14
C GLY A 26 19.52 9.06 -18.72
N LEU A 27 19.09 8.33 -17.70
CA LEU A 27 19.34 8.62 -16.28
C LEU A 27 20.41 7.66 -15.73
N ASP A 28 21.15 8.10 -14.71
CA ASP A 28 22.11 7.26 -14.00
C ASP A 28 21.39 6.32 -13.02
N GLY A 29 21.14 5.08 -13.46
CA GLY A 29 20.40 4.09 -12.70
C GLY A 29 21.11 3.64 -11.42
N LYS A 30 22.46 3.55 -11.44
CA LYS A 30 23.25 3.18 -10.27
C LYS A 30 23.23 4.29 -9.20
N LYS A 31 23.40 5.54 -9.62
CA LYS A 31 23.28 6.68 -8.73
C LYS A 31 21.89 6.75 -8.12
N PHE A 32 20.84 6.61 -8.93
CA PHE A 32 19.46 6.58 -8.44
C PHE A 32 19.25 5.50 -7.39
N TRP A 33 19.69 4.26 -7.65
CA TRP A 33 19.58 3.17 -6.69
C TRP A 33 20.24 3.52 -5.35
N ASN A 34 21.48 4.03 -5.39
CA ASN A 34 22.27 4.30 -4.20
C ASN A 34 21.80 5.53 -3.40
N ASP A 35 21.20 6.51 -4.06
CA ASP A 35 20.66 7.72 -3.43
C ASP A 35 19.21 7.57 -2.94
N SER A 36 18.50 6.50 -3.38
CA SER A 36 17.10 6.27 -3.02
C SER A 36 16.93 5.65 -1.64
N THR A 37 15.77 5.87 -1.01
CA THR A 37 15.30 5.06 0.12
C THR A 37 14.56 3.84 -0.45
N ILE A 38 15.03 2.65 -0.08
CA ILE A 38 14.57 1.40 -0.68
C ILE A 38 13.67 0.65 0.30
N TYR A 39 12.43 0.35 -0.14
CA TYR A 39 11.45 -0.44 0.58
C TYR A 39 11.17 -1.73 -0.20
N HIS A 40 11.39 -2.89 0.44
CA HIS A 40 11.00 -4.19 -0.11
C HIS A 40 9.76 -4.71 0.63
N PHE A 41 8.58 -4.55 0.06
CA PHE A 41 7.35 -5.18 0.58
C PHE A 41 7.31 -6.64 0.17
N ILE A 42 7.35 -7.54 1.15
CA ILE A 42 7.47 -8.98 0.90
C ILE A 42 6.47 -9.80 1.72
N GLY A 43 6.22 -11.02 1.26
CA GLY A 43 5.53 -12.05 2.05
C GLY A 43 6.48 -12.73 3.05
N LYS A 44 5.94 -13.27 4.14
CA LYS A 44 6.71 -13.93 5.19
C LYS A 44 7.49 -15.17 4.73
N ASP A 45 7.08 -15.77 3.63
CA ASP A 45 7.71 -16.94 3.03
C ASP A 45 9.05 -16.65 2.35
N ILE A 46 9.32 -15.38 2.00
CA ILE A 46 10.56 -14.96 1.34
C ILE A 46 11.46 -14.06 2.19
N VAL A 47 11.19 -13.99 3.49
CA VAL A 47 12.01 -13.24 4.48
C VAL A 47 13.47 -13.66 4.40
N TYR A 48 13.72 -14.97 4.39
CA TYR A 48 15.06 -15.53 4.37
C TYR A 48 15.86 -15.08 3.14
N HIS A 49 15.19 -15.00 1.99
CA HIS A 49 15.80 -14.60 0.73
C HIS A 49 16.20 -13.12 0.72
N HIS A 50 15.40 -12.26 1.34
CA HIS A 50 15.65 -10.82 1.35
C HIS A 50 16.62 -10.39 2.46
N TYR A 51 16.47 -10.94 3.65
CA TYR A 51 17.34 -10.56 4.78
C TYR A 51 18.70 -11.20 4.74
N LEU A 52 18.79 -12.49 4.33
CA LEU A 52 20.08 -13.20 4.34
C LEU A 52 20.69 -13.27 2.94
N PHE A 53 20.03 -13.87 1.97
CA PHE A 53 20.65 -14.15 0.67
C PHE A 53 20.95 -12.87 -0.11
N LEU A 54 19.99 -11.97 -0.25
CA LEU A 54 20.21 -10.69 -0.92
C LEU A 54 21.33 -9.90 -0.25
N THR A 55 21.32 -9.83 1.07
CA THR A 55 22.36 -9.13 1.84
C THR A 55 23.73 -9.76 1.64
N ALA A 56 23.83 -11.09 1.75
CA ALA A 56 25.09 -11.80 1.56
C ALA A 56 25.66 -11.62 0.15
N MET A 57 24.82 -11.75 -0.88
CA MET A 57 25.24 -11.54 -2.27
C MET A 57 25.72 -10.11 -2.52
N ARG A 58 25.01 -9.13 -1.96
CA ARG A 58 25.39 -7.72 -2.06
C ARG A 58 26.73 -7.42 -1.41
N LEU A 59 26.96 -7.93 -0.22
CA LEU A 59 28.25 -7.83 0.47
C LEU A 59 29.37 -8.53 -0.30
N ALA A 60 29.07 -9.65 -0.95
CA ALA A 60 30.06 -10.39 -1.75
C ALA A 60 30.53 -9.64 -3.01
N ILE A 61 29.75 -8.71 -3.52
CA ILE A 61 30.10 -7.85 -4.69
C ILE A 61 30.67 -6.47 -4.28
N ASN A 62 31.29 -6.39 -3.12
CA ASN A 62 31.97 -5.20 -2.58
C ASN A 62 31.06 -3.99 -2.34
N GLU A 63 29.86 -4.21 -1.88
CA GLU A 63 28.95 -3.14 -1.42
C GLU A 63 28.67 -2.06 -2.48
N GLU A 64 28.81 -2.40 -3.75
CA GLU A 64 28.66 -1.45 -4.84
C GLU A 64 27.23 -0.88 -4.93
N TYR A 65 26.25 -1.61 -4.38
CA TYR A 65 24.85 -1.24 -4.39
C TYR A 65 24.26 -1.23 -2.97
N LYS A 66 23.47 -0.22 -2.68
CA LYS A 66 22.81 -0.03 -1.39
C LYS A 66 21.84 -1.17 -1.05
N LEU A 67 21.82 -1.57 0.21
CA LEU A 67 20.82 -2.50 0.76
C LEU A 67 19.49 -1.77 1.02
N PRO A 68 18.33 -2.47 0.99
CA PRO A 68 17.07 -1.86 1.40
C PRO A 68 17.11 -1.42 2.87
N GLU A 69 16.60 -0.23 3.15
CA GLU A 69 16.45 0.28 4.51
C GLU A 69 15.28 -0.37 5.23
N TYR A 70 14.25 -0.72 4.48
CA TYR A 70 13.00 -1.26 5.03
C TYR A 70 12.57 -2.49 4.26
N ILE A 71 12.20 -3.53 5.01
CA ILE A 71 11.66 -4.77 4.43
C ILE A 71 10.33 -5.11 5.13
N PRO A 72 9.26 -4.32 4.90
CA PRO A 72 7.95 -4.58 5.47
C PRO A 72 7.45 -5.96 5.04
N THR A 73 7.32 -6.86 6.02
CA THR A 73 6.92 -8.25 5.79
C THR A 73 5.47 -8.43 6.18
N ARG A 74 4.70 -9.13 5.34
CA ARG A 74 3.27 -9.39 5.54
C ARG A 74 2.97 -10.89 5.51
N GLY A 75 1.85 -11.25 6.13
CA GLY A 75 1.29 -12.61 6.06
C GLY A 75 0.77 -12.96 4.67
N HIS A 76 0.33 -14.21 4.51
CA HIS A 76 -0.29 -14.65 3.26
C HIS A 76 -1.71 -14.10 3.14
N LEU A 77 -2.11 -13.80 1.90
CA LEU A 77 -3.49 -13.53 1.57
C LEU A 77 -4.21 -14.85 1.28
N MET A 78 -5.29 -15.08 1.98
CA MET A 78 -6.23 -16.18 1.79
C MET A 78 -7.44 -15.69 1.00
N LEU A 79 -8.19 -16.60 0.38
CA LEU A 79 -9.47 -16.31 -0.28
C LEU A 79 -10.56 -17.21 0.34
N GLN A 80 -11.55 -16.61 0.97
CA GLN A 80 -12.65 -17.34 1.62
C GLN A 80 -12.15 -18.45 2.57
N GLY A 81 -11.08 -18.15 3.33
CA GLY A 81 -10.48 -19.08 4.28
C GLY A 81 -9.50 -20.10 3.70
N GLU A 82 -9.33 -20.13 2.39
CA GLU A 82 -8.39 -21.06 1.71
C GLU A 82 -7.23 -20.33 1.03
N LYS A 83 -6.12 -21.06 0.83
CA LYS A 83 -4.97 -20.52 0.10
C LYS A 83 -5.31 -20.34 -1.39
N PHE A 84 -4.84 -19.23 -1.98
CA PHE A 84 -4.88 -19.04 -3.42
C PHE A 84 -4.23 -20.20 -4.16
N SER A 85 -4.87 -20.69 -5.22
CA SER A 85 -4.36 -21.80 -6.02
C SER A 85 -4.77 -21.66 -7.49
N LYS A 86 -3.81 -21.29 -8.34
CA LYS A 86 -4.05 -21.21 -9.80
C LYS A 86 -4.42 -22.57 -10.39
N SER A 87 -3.77 -23.65 -9.94
CA SER A 87 -4.03 -25.00 -10.46
C SER A 87 -5.43 -25.52 -10.11
N ARG A 88 -6.03 -25.04 -9.02
CA ARG A 88 -7.41 -25.36 -8.63
C ARG A 88 -8.44 -24.35 -9.14
N GLY A 89 -8.03 -23.29 -9.81
CA GLY A 89 -8.90 -22.21 -10.21
C GLY A 89 -9.39 -21.34 -9.02
N TRP A 90 -8.76 -21.48 -7.84
CA TRP A 90 -9.15 -20.77 -6.63
C TRP A 90 -8.32 -19.52 -6.46
N TYR A 91 -8.68 -18.49 -7.19
CA TYR A 91 -8.03 -17.18 -7.15
C TYR A 91 -8.93 -16.10 -7.73
N ILE A 92 -8.64 -14.85 -7.38
CA ILE A 92 -9.25 -13.68 -8.00
C ILE A 92 -8.29 -13.19 -9.10
N GLY A 93 -8.74 -13.26 -10.34
CA GLY A 93 -8.03 -12.67 -11.47
C GLY A 93 -8.12 -11.15 -11.42
N LEU A 94 -6.97 -10.46 -11.35
CA LEU A 94 -6.96 -9.00 -11.22
C LEU A 94 -7.63 -8.31 -12.41
N ARG A 95 -7.44 -8.85 -13.64
CA ARG A 95 -8.08 -8.28 -14.84
C ARG A 95 -9.59 -8.43 -14.83
N GLU A 96 -10.09 -9.54 -14.33
CA GLU A 96 -11.50 -9.82 -14.18
C GLU A 96 -12.10 -8.92 -13.10
N PHE A 97 -11.43 -8.81 -11.96
CA PHE A 97 -11.85 -7.90 -10.88
C PHE A 97 -12.01 -6.46 -11.37
N LEU A 98 -11.04 -5.96 -12.14
CA LEU A 98 -11.04 -4.59 -12.64
C LEU A 98 -12.08 -4.29 -13.74
N LYS A 99 -12.75 -5.32 -14.28
CA LYS A 99 -13.92 -5.11 -15.15
C LYS A 99 -15.19 -4.79 -14.37
N GLU A 100 -15.28 -5.31 -13.15
CA GLU A 100 -16.48 -5.21 -12.30
C GLU A 100 -16.35 -4.10 -11.24
N PHE A 101 -15.13 -3.86 -10.76
CA PHE A 101 -14.88 -2.96 -9.63
C PHE A 101 -13.74 -1.98 -9.91
N PRO A 102 -13.83 -0.73 -9.42
CA PRO A 102 -12.71 0.21 -9.43
C PRO A 102 -11.49 -0.34 -8.68
N ALA A 103 -10.29 -0.04 -9.18
CA ALA A 103 -9.02 -0.47 -8.57
C ALA A 103 -8.88 0.00 -7.11
N ASP A 104 -9.42 1.17 -6.79
CA ASP A 104 -9.29 1.77 -5.46
C ASP A 104 -10.09 1.02 -4.40
N TYR A 105 -11.16 0.30 -4.78
CA TYR A 105 -11.89 -0.57 -3.84
C TYR A 105 -10.99 -1.70 -3.36
N LEU A 106 -10.25 -2.32 -4.27
CA LEU A 106 -9.31 -3.38 -3.90
C LEU A 106 -8.15 -2.85 -3.06
N ARG A 107 -7.57 -1.71 -3.45
CA ARG A 107 -6.50 -1.07 -2.69
C ARG A 107 -6.93 -0.71 -1.28
N TYR A 108 -8.09 -0.08 -1.16
CA TYR A 108 -8.67 0.25 0.14
C TYR A 108 -8.85 -0.99 1.00
N TYR A 109 -9.57 -1.98 0.46
CA TYR A 109 -9.89 -3.20 1.21
C TYR A 109 -8.63 -3.94 1.68
N LEU A 110 -7.69 -4.18 0.78
CA LEU A 110 -6.45 -4.86 1.14
C LEU A 110 -5.63 -4.08 2.17
N SER A 111 -5.55 -2.76 2.04
CA SER A 111 -4.87 -1.91 3.04
C SER A 111 -5.57 -1.97 4.39
N ARG A 112 -6.89 -2.02 4.40
CA ARG A 112 -7.72 -2.04 5.61
C ARG A 112 -7.63 -3.35 6.39
N ILE A 113 -7.50 -4.49 5.68
CA ILE A 113 -7.45 -5.82 6.33
C ILE A 113 -6.04 -6.34 6.59
N THR A 114 -5.00 -5.67 6.07
CA THR A 114 -3.61 -6.14 6.20
C THR A 114 -2.92 -5.45 7.36
N PRO A 115 -2.78 -6.10 8.53
CA PRO A 115 -2.11 -5.51 9.68
C PRO A 115 -0.60 -5.40 9.46
N TYR A 116 0.07 -4.62 10.30
CA TYR A 116 1.53 -4.47 10.23
C TYR A 116 2.28 -5.77 10.59
N ASP A 117 1.68 -6.66 11.35
CA ASP A 117 2.28 -7.94 11.74
C ASP A 117 2.29 -8.94 10.57
N GLN A 118 2.76 -10.17 10.82
CA GLN A 118 2.86 -11.23 9.82
C GLN A 118 1.67 -12.20 9.86
N SER A 119 0.56 -11.79 10.44
CA SER A 119 -0.68 -12.57 10.44
C SER A 119 -1.20 -12.76 9.02
N ASP A 120 -1.71 -13.95 8.74
CA ASP A 120 -2.40 -14.21 7.47
C ASP A 120 -3.72 -13.47 7.45
N VAL A 121 -4.06 -12.91 6.30
CA VAL A 121 -5.31 -12.17 6.08
C VAL A 121 -6.21 -12.91 5.10
N ASN A 122 -7.51 -12.73 5.24
CA ASN A 122 -8.49 -13.40 4.39
C ASN A 122 -9.25 -12.38 3.55
N PHE A 123 -9.19 -12.53 2.23
CA PHE A 123 -10.12 -11.84 1.36
C PHE A 123 -11.45 -12.55 1.44
N ASP A 124 -12.46 -11.85 1.90
CA ASP A 124 -13.83 -12.31 2.00
C ASP A 124 -14.75 -11.38 1.22
N TRP A 125 -15.62 -11.92 0.35
CA TRP A 125 -16.48 -11.10 -0.51
C TRP A 125 -17.55 -10.34 0.27
N ASP A 126 -18.11 -10.95 1.32
CA ASP A 126 -19.13 -10.29 2.13
C ASP A 126 -18.50 -9.17 2.96
N ASP A 127 -17.31 -9.41 3.56
CA ASP A 127 -16.57 -8.39 4.28
C ASP A 127 -16.09 -7.26 3.34
N PHE A 128 -15.65 -7.61 2.12
CA PHE A 128 -15.32 -6.62 1.09
C PHE A 128 -16.51 -5.70 0.80
N GLN A 129 -17.67 -6.29 0.53
CA GLN A 129 -18.88 -5.52 0.25
C GLN A 129 -19.27 -4.62 1.44
N VAL A 130 -19.25 -5.17 2.65
CA VAL A 130 -19.60 -4.44 3.88
C VAL A 130 -18.64 -3.26 4.09
N LYS A 131 -17.34 -3.47 3.98
CA LYS A 131 -16.35 -2.38 4.20
C LYS A 131 -16.44 -1.29 3.13
N ILE A 132 -16.57 -1.67 1.86
CA ILE A 132 -16.71 -0.68 0.77
C ILE A 132 -17.99 0.15 0.98
N ASN A 133 -19.11 -0.49 1.24
CA ASN A 133 -20.39 0.21 1.40
C ASN A 133 -20.43 1.07 2.66
N ASN A 134 -19.97 0.55 3.79
CA ASN A 134 -20.10 1.25 5.07
C ASN A 134 -19.00 2.28 5.31
N GLU A 135 -17.77 1.98 4.92
CA GLU A 135 -16.63 2.85 5.21
C GLU A 135 -16.43 3.90 4.10
N LEU A 136 -16.37 3.50 2.81
CA LEU A 136 -16.17 4.46 1.72
C LEU A 136 -17.48 5.17 1.35
N VAL A 137 -18.56 4.43 1.10
CA VAL A 137 -19.80 5.02 0.61
C VAL A 137 -20.57 5.69 1.73
N ALA A 138 -20.88 4.96 2.81
CA ALA A 138 -21.74 5.51 3.87
C ALA A 138 -21.04 6.55 4.74
N ASN A 139 -19.75 6.42 5.04
CA ASN A 139 -19.05 7.43 5.83
C ASN A 139 -18.53 8.56 4.96
N ILE A 140 -17.54 8.29 4.11
CA ILE A 140 -16.85 9.35 3.34
C ILE A 140 -17.76 9.92 2.26
N GLY A 141 -18.35 9.05 1.43
CA GLY A 141 -19.21 9.47 0.33
C GLY A 141 -20.44 10.22 0.81
N ASN A 142 -21.10 9.74 1.87
CA ASN A 142 -22.27 10.40 2.44
C ASN A 142 -21.91 11.74 3.12
N PHE A 143 -20.77 11.82 3.81
CA PHE A 143 -20.29 13.08 4.36
C PHE A 143 -20.10 14.14 3.26
N ILE A 144 -19.36 13.80 2.20
CA ILE A 144 -19.13 14.70 1.06
C ILE A 144 -20.47 15.10 0.40
N HIS A 145 -21.32 14.11 0.11
CA HIS A 145 -22.62 14.34 -0.50
C HIS A 145 -23.48 15.29 0.34
N ARG A 146 -23.56 15.10 1.64
CA ARG A 146 -24.35 15.94 2.54
C ARG A 146 -23.78 17.36 2.64
N ALA A 147 -22.46 17.52 2.73
CA ALA A 147 -21.82 18.83 2.77
C ALA A 147 -22.08 19.62 1.47
N LEU A 148 -21.86 18.99 0.31
CA LEU A 148 -22.07 19.64 -0.99
C LEU A 148 -23.56 19.93 -1.24
N SER A 149 -24.46 19.00 -0.94
CA SER A 149 -25.91 19.20 -1.11
C SER A 149 -26.44 20.30 -0.19
N PHE A 150 -25.91 20.41 1.02
CA PHE A 150 -26.24 21.48 1.94
C PHE A 150 -25.79 22.84 1.38
N THR A 151 -24.55 22.93 0.93
CA THR A 151 -23.98 24.14 0.32
C THR A 151 -24.78 24.56 -0.91
N GLU A 152 -25.13 23.61 -1.79
CA GLU A 152 -25.97 23.90 -2.97
C GLU A 152 -27.35 24.42 -2.56
N SER A 153 -28.03 23.73 -1.65
CA SER A 153 -29.41 24.04 -1.29
C SER A 153 -29.57 25.31 -0.44
N LYS A 154 -28.59 25.67 0.37
CA LYS A 154 -28.65 26.78 1.32
C LYS A 154 -27.89 28.02 0.86
N PHE A 155 -26.87 27.84 0.05
CA PHE A 155 -25.95 28.89 -0.36
C PHE A 155 -25.74 28.96 -1.88
N ASN A 156 -26.62 28.31 -2.67
CA ASN A 156 -26.55 28.29 -4.15
C ASN A 156 -25.16 27.81 -4.65
N GLY A 157 -24.56 26.84 -4.00
CA GLY A 157 -23.24 26.30 -4.37
C GLY A 157 -22.05 27.16 -3.97
N ILE A 158 -22.26 28.30 -3.31
CA ILE A 158 -21.19 29.20 -2.89
C ILE A 158 -20.90 28.98 -1.41
N VAL A 159 -19.64 28.68 -1.09
CA VAL A 159 -19.22 28.61 0.33
C VAL A 159 -19.22 30.02 0.89
N PRO A 160 -20.01 30.31 1.94
CA PRO A 160 -20.06 31.64 2.52
C PRO A 160 -18.72 32.05 3.13
N GLU A 161 -18.42 33.33 3.08
CA GLU A 161 -17.31 33.89 3.84
C GLU A 161 -17.61 33.76 5.34
N PHE A 162 -16.61 33.43 6.12
CA PHE A 162 -16.72 33.42 7.57
C PHE A 162 -16.00 34.63 8.19
N GLU A 163 -16.49 35.13 9.28
CA GLU A 163 -15.92 36.31 9.93
C GLU A 163 -14.84 35.92 10.94
N GLU A 164 -15.17 35.04 11.86
CA GLU A 164 -14.24 34.54 12.89
C GLU A 164 -14.56 33.08 13.24
N PHE A 165 -13.51 32.28 13.57
CA PHE A 165 -13.69 30.94 14.10
C PHE A 165 -14.09 31.00 15.56
N ASP A 166 -15.11 30.24 15.93
CA ASP A 166 -15.48 30.03 17.32
C ASP A 166 -14.61 28.94 18.00
N GLU A 167 -14.95 28.60 19.23
CA GLU A 167 -14.23 27.58 19.99
C GLU A 167 -14.39 26.17 19.37
N GLU A 168 -15.57 25.86 18.84
CA GLU A 168 -15.84 24.56 18.21
C GLU A 168 -15.04 24.40 16.90
N ASP A 169 -14.99 25.46 16.10
CA ASP A 169 -14.20 25.53 14.88
C ASP A 169 -12.70 25.33 15.16
N ASN A 170 -12.17 26.05 16.15
CA ASN A 170 -10.77 25.95 16.57
C ASN A 170 -10.43 24.56 17.10
N ASN A 171 -11.34 23.93 17.84
CA ASN A 171 -11.19 22.56 18.33
C ASN A 171 -11.19 21.57 17.16
N LEU A 172 -12.07 21.74 16.16
CA LEU A 172 -12.09 20.91 14.96
C LEU A 172 -10.79 21.02 14.16
N ILE A 173 -10.31 22.24 13.91
CA ILE A 173 -9.05 22.48 13.20
C ILE A 173 -7.87 21.84 13.93
N THR A 174 -7.82 21.97 15.26
CA THR A 174 -6.80 21.36 16.09
C THR A 174 -6.82 19.83 15.95
N LYS A 175 -8.00 19.22 16.05
CA LYS A 175 -8.19 17.77 15.89
C LYS A 175 -7.79 17.30 14.50
N LEU A 176 -8.20 17.99 13.44
CA LEU A 176 -7.81 17.66 12.06
C LEU A 176 -6.30 17.72 11.87
N THR A 177 -5.66 18.75 12.42
CA THR A 177 -4.20 18.91 12.35
C THR A 177 -3.47 17.78 13.08
N GLN A 178 -3.96 17.37 14.24
CA GLN A 178 -3.40 16.26 14.99
C GLN A 178 -3.61 14.93 14.26
N THR A 179 -4.84 14.66 13.81
CA THR A 179 -5.17 13.43 13.06
C THR A 179 -4.31 13.30 11.79
N LYS A 180 -4.09 14.41 11.07
CA LYS A 180 -3.17 14.40 9.91
C LYS A 180 -1.77 13.90 10.29
N LYS A 181 -1.20 14.40 11.39
CA LYS A 181 0.13 13.97 11.86
C LYS A 181 0.16 12.49 12.26
N GLU A 182 -0.91 12.00 12.88
CA GLU A 182 -1.03 10.59 13.25
C GLU A 182 -1.12 9.70 12.02
N ILE A 183 -1.91 10.09 11.02
CA ILE A 183 -2.00 9.39 9.72
C ILE A 183 -0.63 9.34 9.03
N GLU A 184 0.06 10.47 8.94
CA GLU A 184 1.41 10.54 8.36
C GLU A 184 2.38 9.60 9.09
N LEU A 185 2.31 9.53 10.42
CA LEU A 185 3.12 8.61 11.22
C LEU A 185 2.79 7.14 10.90
N TYR A 186 1.52 6.78 10.82
CA TYR A 186 1.10 5.42 10.47
C TYR A 186 1.55 5.02 9.05
N ILE A 187 1.40 5.91 8.07
CA ILE A 187 1.85 5.68 6.70
C ILE A 187 3.38 5.47 6.67
N ASN A 188 4.14 6.34 7.32
CA ASN A 188 5.60 6.26 7.37
C ASN A 188 6.10 4.98 8.07
N ASN A 189 5.32 4.45 9.01
CA ASN A 189 5.59 3.18 9.68
C ASN A 189 4.97 1.96 8.96
N ASN A 190 4.42 2.14 7.76
CA ASN A 190 3.75 1.09 6.98
C ASN A 190 2.56 0.42 7.69
N GLN A 191 1.87 1.15 8.57
CA GLN A 191 0.68 0.72 9.32
C GLN A 191 -0.58 1.24 8.63
N PHE A 192 -0.82 0.80 7.38
CA PHE A 192 -1.89 1.34 6.54
C PHE A 192 -3.29 1.08 7.10
N ASP A 193 -3.48 -0.04 7.77
CA ASP A 193 -4.73 -0.40 8.47
C ASP A 193 -5.13 0.61 9.55
N LYS A 194 -4.15 1.26 10.18
CA LYS A 194 -4.36 2.29 11.19
C LYS A 194 -4.47 3.70 10.61
N ALA A 195 -3.94 3.92 9.43
CA ALA A 195 -4.02 5.20 8.74
C ALA A 195 -5.39 5.45 8.09
N LEU A 196 -6.14 4.36 7.83
CA LEU A 196 -7.50 4.36 7.28
C LEU A 196 -8.56 4.36 8.37
#